data_23ec9fc3f68e3d72a084a2363fc429c5
#
_entry.id   23ec9fc3f68e3d72a084a2363fc429c5
#
_cell.length_a   1.000
_cell.length_b   1.000
_cell.length_c   1.000
_cell.angle_alpha   90.00
_cell.angle_beta   90.00
_cell.angle_gamma   90.00
#
_symmetry.space_group_name_H-M   'P 1'
#
loop_
_entity.id
_entity.type
_entity.pdbx_description
1 polymer ?
#
loop_
_entity_poly.entity_id
_entity_poly.type
_entity_poly.pdbx_seq_one_letter_code
_entity_poly.pdbx_strand_id
1 'polypeptide(L)'
;MQAKVRRVCQSRLVVSLAASLLSLQLFAAGPSVERTGPLTGPGVSDELKKAVEDKGYRVVLDDDWTAEFWFARALLTVSKEAPGALYPELANGEFVAVVNFTKGSSDYRGQSIPPGLYTLRYQYLPQDANHMGVSPNPDFLLAIPVSADVNPAENLPFKRLVSLSAKASGTAHPAVIAMAAAGTPASVAKDDQGMIILTVEVPTAASGKTEKLGIVLKGQATQ
;
A
#
# COMPACT_ATOMS: atom_id res chain seq x y z
N MET A 1 -97.88 -7.12 20.16
CA MET A 1 -96.71 -7.57 20.82
C MET A 1 -95.54 -7.62 19.83
N GLN A 2 -94.68 -6.62 19.80
CA GLN A 2 -93.55 -6.52 18.87
C GLN A 2 -92.24 -6.79 19.65
N ALA A 3 -91.52 -7.82 19.23
CA ALA A 3 -90.24 -8.18 19.82
C ALA A 3 -89.08 -7.37 19.12
N LYS A 4 -88.35 -6.61 19.90
CA LYS A 4 -87.27 -5.72 19.47
C LYS A 4 -85.97 -6.54 19.40
N VAL A 5 -85.49 -6.82 18.15
CA VAL A 5 -84.20 -7.50 17.96
C VAL A 5 -83.08 -6.46 18.08
N ARG A 6 -82.17 -6.64 19.08
CA ARG A 6 -80.94 -5.89 19.25
C ARG A 6 -79.86 -6.48 18.36
N ARG A 7 -79.35 -5.71 17.42
CA ARG A 7 -78.13 -6.04 16.70
C ARG A 7 -76.92 -5.67 17.53
N VAL A 8 -76.11 -6.65 17.87
CA VAL A 8 -74.81 -6.48 18.48
C VAL A 8 -73.77 -6.20 17.35
N CYS A 9 -73.20 -4.99 17.37
CA CYS A 9 -72.15 -4.58 16.45
C CYS A 9 -70.81 -5.12 17.02
N GLN A 10 -70.25 -6.16 16.36
CA GLN A 10 -68.89 -6.62 16.70
C GLN A 10 -67.85 -5.80 15.94
N SER A 11 -67.22 -4.89 16.64
CA SER A 11 -66.06 -4.17 16.13
C SER A 11 -64.84 -5.11 16.06
N ARG A 12 -64.43 -5.47 14.86
CA ARG A 12 -63.17 -6.19 14.66
C ARG A 12 -62.03 -5.19 14.69
N LEU A 13 -61.25 -5.22 15.77
CA LEU A 13 -60.00 -4.50 15.92
C LEU A 13 -58.94 -5.19 15.04
N VAL A 14 -58.60 -4.54 13.90
CA VAL A 14 -57.48 -4.98 13.06
C VAL A 14 -56.22 -4.39 13.65
N VAL A 15 -55.45 -5.20 14.33
CA VAL A 15 -54.10 -4.85 14.81
C VAL A 15 -53.14 -5.05 13.64
N SER A 16 -52.79 -3.97 12.95
CA SER A 16 -51.75 -3.98 11.92
C SER A 16 -50.37 -3.99 12.60
N LEU A 17 -49.71 -5.15 12.59
CA LEU A 17 -48.34 -5.31 13.04
C LEU A 17 -47.40 -4.80 11.93
N ALA A 18 -46.97 -3.56 12.01
CA ALA A 18 -45.95 -3.02 11.13
C ALA A 18 -44.57 -3.58 11.57
N ALA A 19 -44.13 -4.61 10.90
CA ALA A 19 -42.76 -5.13 11.06
C ALA A 19 -41.80 -4.15 10.37
N SER A 20 -41.18 -3.28 11.14
CA SER A 20 -40.08 -2.44 10.68
C SER A 20 -38.85 -3.32 10.44
N LEU A 21 -38.60 -3.71 9.19
CA LEU A 21 -37.34 -4.30 8.74
C LEU A 21 -36.26 -3.22 8.83
N LEU A 22 -35.50 -3.22 9.93
CA LEU A 22 -34.28 -2.43 10.06
C LEU A 22 -33.22 -3.12 9.19
N SER A 23 -33.12 -2.69 7.91
CA SER A 23 -32.04 -3.12 7.04
C SER A 23 -30.73 -2.56 7.62
N LEU A 24 -29.94 -3.43 8.29
CA LEU A 24 -28.56 -3.14 8.61
C LEU A 24 -27.81 -3.03 7.28
N GLN A 25 -27.60 -1.80 6.81
CA GLN A 25 -26.65 -1.54 5.72
C GLN A 25 -25.27 -1.78 6.31
N LEU A 26 -24.65 -2.92 6.01
CA LEU A 26 -23.22 -3.10 6.14
C LEU A 26 -22.58 -2.13 5.13
N PHE A 27 -22.18 -0.96 5.61
CA PHE A 27 -21.24 -0.14 4.87
C PHE A 27 -19.92 -0.91 4.86
N ALA A 28 -19.48 -1.39 3.72
CA ALA A 28 -18.11 -1.81 3.55
C ALA A 28 -17.23 -0.61 3.96
N ALA A 29 -16.41 -0.79 4.97
CA ALA A 29 -15.48 0.24 5.37
C ALA A 29 -14.53 0.47 4.20
N GLY A 30 -14.45 1.71 3.69
CA GLY A 30 -13.52 2.08 2.63
C GLY A 30 -12.06 1.84 3.05
N PRO A 31 -11.11 2.03 2.12
CA PRO A 31 -9.69 1.87 2.43
C PRO A 31 -9.29 2.66 3.67
N SER A 32 -8.55 2.04 4.58
CA SER A 32 -8.12 2.68 5.83
C SER A 32 -6.60 2.61 6.00
N VAL A 33 -6.07 3.61 6.69
CA VAL A 33 -4.68 3.69 7.11
C VAL A 33 -4.66 3.91 8.63
N GLU A 34 -4.05 2.99 9.35
CA GLU A 34 -3.96 3.02 10.81
C GLU A 34 -2.50 2.94 11.24
N ARG A 35 -2.19 3.40 12.45
CA ARG A 35 -0.86 3.18 13.03
C ARG A 35 -0.76 1.76 13.57
N THR A 36 0.38 1.11 13.31
CA THR A 36 0.71 -0.21 13.86
C THR A 36 1.94 -0.12 14.79
N GLY A 37 2.26 -1.23 15.45
CA GLY A 37 3.41 -1.35 16.35
C GLY A 37 4.77 -1.33 15.64
N PRO A 38 5.84 -1.62 16.38
CA PRO A 38 7.19 -1.66 15.83
C PRO A 38 7.39 -2.84 14.86
N LEU A 39 8.38 -2.70 13.97
CA LEU A 39 8.76 -3.75 13.04
C LEU A 39 9.25 -5.00 13.79
N THR A 40 8.55 -6.11 13.57
CA THR A 40 8.92 -7.43 14.09
C THR A 40 8.72 -8.50 13.01
N GLY A 41 9.32 -9.66 13.20
CA GLY A 41 9.09 -10.81 12.33
C GLY A 41 10.35 -11.58 11.98
N PRO A 42 10.17 -12.76 11.36
CA PRO A 42 11.29 -13.62 11.02
C PRO A 42 12.18 -12.98 9.94
N GLY A 43 13.50 -13.10 10.10
CA GLY A 43 14.48 -12.58 9.15
C GLY A 43 14.74 -11.08 9.22
N VAL A 44 14.04 -10.33 10.07
CA VAL A 44 14.29 -8.90 10.27
C VAL A 44 15.53 -8.71 11.12
N SER A 45 16.55 -8.06 10.56
CA SER A 45 17.80 -7.72 11.26
C SER A 45 17.59 -6.58 12.26
N ASP A 46 18.50 -6.44 13.20
CA ASP A 46 18.46 -5.32 14.14
C ASP A 46 18.81 -4.00 13.43
N GLU A 47 19.58 -4.05 12.36
CA GLU A 47 19.87 -2.90 11.49
C GLU A 47 18.60 -2.38 10.82
N LEU A 48 17.75 -3.27 10.28
CA LEU A 48 16.46 -2.89 9.72
C LEU A 48 15.53 -2.27 10.78
N LYS A 49 15.44 -2.87 11.98
CA LYS A 49 14.61 -2.31 13.06
C LYS A 49 15.06 -0.91 13.48
N LYS A 50 16.37 -0.65 13.49
CA LYS A 50 16.93 0.67 13.82
C LYS A 50 16.71 1.70 12.71
N ALA A 51 16.66 1.27 11.47
CA ALA A 51 16.55 2.15 10.30
C ALA A 51 15.13 2.65 10.04
N VAL A 52 14.11 1.97 10.57
CA VAL A 52 12.70 2.37 10.35
C VAL A 52 12.11 3.07 11.57
N GLU A 53 11.01 3.78 11.36
CA GLU A 53 10.20 4.39 12.42
C GLU A 53 9.70 3.35 13.42
N ASP A 54 9.52 3.77 14.70
CA ASP A 54 9.04 2.88 15.78
C ASP A 54 7.59 2.42 15.58
N LYS A 55 6.85 3.13 14.75
CA LYS A 55 5.45 2.81 14.41
C LYS A 55 5.29 2.76 12.91
N GLY A 56 4.68 1.68 12.44
CA GLY A 56 4.32 1.53 11.05
C GLY A 56 2.93 2.06 10.73
N TYR A 57 2.54 1.84 9.49
CA TYR A 57 1.20 2.06 8.95
C TYR A 57 0.61 0.72 8.52
N ARG A 58 -0.56 0.39 9.03
CA ARG A 58 -1.36 -0.72 8.54
C ARG A 58 -2.38 -0.18 7.55
N VAL A 59 -2.36 -0.71 6.35
CA VAL A 59 -3.28 -0.37 5.27
C VAL A 59 -4.21 -1.53 5.05
N VAL A 60 -5.52 -1.27 5.03
CA VAL A 60 -6.56 -2.24 4.68
C VAL A 60 -7.32 -1.69 3.49
N LEU A 61 -7.53 -2.51 2.46
CA LEU A 61 -8.35 -2.18 1.31
C LEU A 61 -9.70 -2.90 1.36
N ASP A 62 -10.63 -2.50 0.52
CA ASP A 62 -12.03 -2.95 0.51
C ASP A 62 -12.20 -4.47 0.30
N ASP A 63 -11.20 -5.13 -0.26
CA ASP A 63 -11.17 -6.58 -0.53
C ASP A 63 -10.39 -7.38 0.54
N ASP A 64 -10.27 -6.84 1.74
CA ASP A 64 -9.48 -7.42 2.85
C ASP A 64 -7.98 -7.57 2.54
N TRP A 65 -7.47 -6.97 1.47
CA TRP A 65 -6.04 -6.91 1.27
C TRP A 65 -5.40 -6.03 2.33
N THR A 66 -4.36 -6.53 2.97
CA THR A 66 -3.70 -5.84 4.08
C THR A 66 -2.20 -5.86 3.89
N ALA A 67 -1.58 -4.71 4.10
CA ALA A 67 -0.14 -4.56 4.20
C ALA A 67 0.24 -3.64 5.36
N GLU A 68 1.43 -3.87 5.91
CA GLU A 68 2.00 -3.04 6.97
C GLU A 68 3.32 -2.47 6.48
N PHE A 69 3.52 -1.17 6.65
CA PHE A 69 4.69 -0.44 6.17
C PHE A 69 5.42 0.21 7.33
N TRP A 70 6.73 0.07 7.39
CA TRP A 70 7.63 0.79 8.29
C TRP A 70 8.61 1.58 7.45
N PHE A 71 8.42 2.89 7.39
CA PHE A 71 9.25 3.78 6.57
C PHE A 71 10.58 4.08 7.25
N ALA A 72 11.59 4.39 6.44
CA ALA A 72 12.90 4.83 6.92
C ALA A 72 12.75 6.05 7.85
N ARG A 73 13.57 6.10 8.91
CA ARG A 73 13.63 7.28 9.80
C ARG A 73 14.08 8.53 9.09
N ALA A 74 14.91 8.38 8.06
CA ALA A 74 15.35 9.46 7.20
C ALA A 74 15.80 8.91 5.85
N LEU A 75 15.35 9.56 4.77
CA LEU A 75 15.78 9.26 3.40
C LEU A 75 17.04 10.08 3.09
N LEU A 76 18.03 9.45 2.50
CA LEU A 76 19.18 10.16 1.95
C LEU A 76 18.79 10.81 0.63
N THR A 77 19.06 12.10 0.53
CA THR A 77 18.79 12.87 -0.68
C THR A 77 20.09 13.23 -1.39
N VAL A 78 20.03 13.30 -2.71
CA VAL A 78 21.14 13.65 -3.60
C VAL A 78 20.68 14.72 -4.58
N SER A 79 21.64 15.51 -5.07
CA SER A 79 21.36 16.38 -6.21
C SER A 79 21.74 15.62 -7.49
N LYS A 80 20.75 15.31 -8.33
CA LYS A 80 20.99 14.65 -9.62
C LYS A 80 20.01 15.13 -10.66
N GLU A 81 20.40 15.05 -11.92
CA GLU A 81 19.46 15.18 -13.03
C GLU A 81 18.70 13.85 -13.20
N ALA A 82 17.37 13.93 -13.15
CA ALA A 82 16.49 12.78 -13.30
C ALA A 82 15.25 13.19 -14.12
N PRO A 83 15.39 13.33 -15.46
CA PRO A 83 14.31 13.80 -16.33
C PRO A 83 13.06 12.92 -16.20
N GLY A 84 11.90 13.55 -15.91
CA GLY A 84 10.63 12.88 -15.75
C GLY A 84 10.45 12.14 -14.42
N ALA A 85 11.45 12.16 -13.52
CA ALA A 85 11.30 11.57 -12.17
C ALA A 85 10.30 12.36 -11.34
N LEU A 86 9.50 11.62 -10.55
CA LEU A 86 8.64 12.20 -9.52
C LEU A 86 9.46 12.55 -8.27
N TYR A 87 10.54 11.80 -8.01
CA TYR A 87 11.39 11.88 -6.82
C TYR A 87 12.86 12.07 -7.19
N PRO A 88 13.22 13.20 -7.83
CA PRO A 88 14.57 13.39 -8.39
C PRO A 88 15.66 13.47 -7.32
N GLU A 89 15.31 13.79 -6.08
CA GLU A 89 16.26 13.88 -4.97
C GLU A 89 16.60 12.54 -4.34
N LEU A 90 15.87 11.46 -4.63
CA LEU A 90 16.19 10.13 -4.06
C LEU A 90 17.33 9.45 -4.84
N ALA A 91 18.28 8.90 -4.11
CA ALA A 91 19.38 8.13 -4.70
C ALA A 91 18.90 6.76 -5.17
N ASN A 92 19.46 6.25 -6.29
CA ASN A 92 19.24 4.85 -6.64
C ASN A 92 19.80 3.92 -5.57
N GLY A 93 19.00 2.92 -5.18
CA GLY A 93 19.34 1.99 -4.11
C GLY A 93 18.91 2.46 -2.71
N GLU A 94 18.37 3.69 -2.58
CA GLU A 94 17.93 4.21 -1.29
C GLU A 94 16.92 3.28 -0.62
N PHE A 95 17.16 2.98 0.65
CA PHE A 95 16.23 2.21 1.48
C PHE A 95 15.06 3.10 1.89
N VAL A 96 13.85 2.73 1.49
CA VAL A 96 12.63 3.53 1.72
C VAL A 96 11.78 2.97 2.85
N ALA A 97 11.59 1.65 2.90
CA ALA A 97 10.70 1.04 3.89
C ALA A 97 10.95 -0.46 4.02
N VAL A 98 10.36 -1.04 5.06
CA VAL A 98 10.00 -2.47 5.12
C VAL A 98 8.49 -2.57 4.94
N VAL A 99 8.03 -3.54 4.15
CA VAL A 99 6.62 -3.88 3.99
C VAL A 99 6.36 -5.34 4.36
N ASN A 100 5.24 -5.58 5.03
CA ASN A 100 4.68 -6.92 5.27
C ASN A 100 3.41 -7.07 4.41
N PHE A 101 3.47 -7.88 3.37
CA PHE A 101 2.28 -8.28 2.61
C PHE A 101 1.65 -9.49 3.27
N THR A 102 0.63 -9.28 4.10
CA THR A 102 0.05 -10.35 4.94
C THR A 102 -0.63 -11.45 4.14
N LYS A 103 -1.21 -11.12 3.00
CA LYS A 103 -1.86 -12.06 2.05
C LYS A 103 -1.14 -12.14 0.70
N GLY A 104 0.08 -11.58 0.61
CA GLY A 104 0.78 -11.37 -0.64
C GLY A 104 0.33 -10.12 -1.39
N SER A 105 0.93 -9.90 -2.54
CA SER A 105 0.64 -8.77 -3.43
C SER A 105 0.92 -9.15 -4.89
N SER A 106 0.81 -8.19 -5.78
CA SER A 106 1.32 -8.29 -7.15
C SER A 106 2.15 -7.05 -7.49
N ASP A 107 3.13 -7.20 -8.34
CA ASP A 107 3.84 -6.07 -8.91
C ASP A 107 3.01 -5.38 -10.02
N TYR A 108 3.50 -4.25 -10.53
CA TYR A 108 2.81 -3.47 -11.57
C TYR A 108 2.57 -4.26 -12.88
N ARG A 109 3.37 -5.28 -13.15
CA ARG A 109 3.21 -6.18 -14.31
C ARG A 109 2.33 -7.39 -14.03
N GLY A 110 1.77 -7.49 -12.81
CA GLY A 110 0.91 -8.59 -12.38
C GLY A 110 1.66 -9.83 -11.90
N GLN A 111 2.99 -9.76 -11.70
CA GLN A 111 3.73 -10.87 -11.07
C GLN A 111 3.33 -11.00 -9.61
N SER A 112 3.06 -12.23 -9.16
CA SER A 112 2.74 -12.49 -7.76
C SER A 112 3.94 -12.25 -6.85
N ILE A 113 3.69 -11.59 -5.72
CA ILE A 113 4.62 -11.44 -4.60
C ILE A 113 4.02 -12.21 -3.42
N PRO A 114 4.66 -13.30 -2.95
CA PRO A 114 4.14 -14.10 -1.84
C PRO A 114 3.94 -13.29 -0.55
N PRO A 115 3.11 -13.78 0.41
CA PRO A 115 3.06 -13.24 1.75
C PRO A 115 4.44 -13.20 2.40
N GLY A 116 4.77 -12.09 3.08
CA GLY A 116 6.06 -11.97 3.74
C GLY A 116 6.55 -10.54 3.92
N LEU A 117 7.75 -10.44 4.49
CA LEU A 117 8.44 -9.18 4.77
C LEU A 117 9.47 -8.88 3.68
N TYR A 118 9.42 -7.66 3.17
CA TYR A 118 10.29 -7.18 2.09
C TYR A 118 10.83 -5.79 2.44
N THR A 119 12.09 -5.53 2.10
CA THR A 119 12.61 -4.17 2.00
C THR A 119 12.17 -3.56 0.68
N LEU A 120 11.96 -2.25 0.67
CA LEU A 120 11.66 -1.47 -0.52
C LEU A 120 12.83 -0.52 -0.79
N ARG A 121 13.47 -0.70 -1.95
CA ARG A 121 14.61 0.10 -2.41
C ARG A 121 14.22 0.93 -3.62
N TYR A 122 14.42 2.26 -3.54
CA TYR A 122 14.12 3.19 -4.63
C TYR A 122 15.03 2.97 -5.83
N GLN A 123 14.44 3.08 -7.01
CA GLN A 123 15.12 3.11 -8.29
C GLN A 123 14.52 4.16 -9.20
N TYR A 124 15.40 4.83 -9.92
CA TYR A 124 15.05 5.64 -11.07
C TYR A 124 15.67 5.01 -12.30
N LEU A 125 14.86 4.78 -13.30
CA LEU A 125 15.29 4.26 -14.59
C LEU A 125 14.59 5.08 -15.68
N PRO A 126 15.33 5.79 -16.55
CA PRO A 126 14.72 6.52 -17.66
C PRO A 126 13.83 5.60 -18.47
N GLN A 127 12.63 6.08 -18.84
CA GLN A 127 11.74 5.35 -19.72
C GLN A 127 12.26 5.42 -21.15
N ASP A 128 13.00 4.41 -21.54
CA ASP A 128 13.40 4.15 -22.91
C ASP A 128 12.65 2.94 -23.46
N ALA A 129 12.84 2.63 -24.76
CA ALA A 129 12.16 1.50 -25.40
C ALA A 129 12.40 0.15 -24.73
N ASN A 130 13.45 0.00 -23.91
CA ASN A 130 13.79 -1.24 -23.23
C ASN A 130 13.11 -1.39 -21.86
N HIS A 131 12.62 -0.29 -21.27
CA HIS A 131 12.08 -0.26 -19.90
C HIS A 131 10.61 0.17 -19.84
N MET A 132 9.97 0.34 -20.98
CA MET A 132 8.53 0.65 -21.05
C MET A 132 7.70 -0.48 -20.41
N GLY A 133 6.70 -0.11 -19.60
CA GLY A 133 5.79 -1.06 -18.95
C GLY A 133 6.31 -1.68 -17.64
N VAL A 134 7.52 -1.34 -17.18
CA VAL A 134 8.02 -1.76 -15.87
C VAL A 134 7.30 -1.01 -14.75
N SER A 135 7.08 0.28 -14.93
CA SER A 135 6.35 1.17 -14.04
C SER A 135 5.69 2.29 -14.88
N PRO A 136 4.58 2.90 -14.42
CA PRO A 136 3.97 4.02 -15.11
C PRO A 136 4.86 5.26 -15.16
N ASN A 137 5.79 5.37 -14.22
CA ASN A 137 6.77 6.45 -14.09
C ASN A 137 8.19 5.90 -14.07
N PRO A 138 9.23 6.73 -14.30
CA PRO A 138 10.62 6.32 -14.16
C PRO A 138 10.99 5.87 -12.75
N ASP A 139 10.22 6.31 -11.76
CA ASP A 139 10.42 6.01 -10.34
C ASP A 139 9.67 4.73 -9.94
N PHE A 140 10.33 3.86 -9.21
CA PHE A 140 9.74 2.65 -8.64
C PHE A 140 10.54 2.15 -7.45
N LEU A 141 9.96 1.20 -6.72
CA LEU A 141 10.61 0.50 -5.63
C LEU A 141 10.84 -0.97 -6.03
N LEU A 142 11.99 -1.50 -5.65
CA LEU A 142 12.29 -2.93 -5.74
C LEU A 142 11.98 -3.59 -4.40
N ALA A 143 11.04 -4.55 -4.40
CA ALA A 143 10.76 -5.37 -3.23
C ALA A 143 11.79 -6.50 -3.15
N ILE A 144 12.47 -6.62 -2.00
CA ILE A 144 13.51 -7.62 -1.74
C ILE A 144 13.16 -8.35 -0.44
N PRO A 145 13.19 -9.68 -0.37
CA PRO A 145 12.97 -10.38 0.90
C PRO A 145 13.93 -9.88 1.99
N VAL A 146 13.44 -9.55 3.18
CA VAL A 146 14.27 -9.00 4.28
C VAL A 146 15.47 -9.89 4.64
N SER A 147 15.36 -11.20 4.43
CA SER A 147 16.46 -12.14 4.63
C SER A 147 17.60 -11.99 3.63
N ALA A 148 17.36 -11.30 2.51
CA ALA A 148 18.34 -11.07 1.46
C ALA A 148 18.87 -9.62 1.42
N ASP A 149 18.25 -8.71 2.19
CA ASP A 149 18.62 -7.29 2.33
C ASP A 149 18.60 -6.91 3.81
N VAL A 150 19.57 -7.36 4.54
CA VAL A 150 19.64 -7.24 6.01
C VAL A 150 20.24 -5.93 6.51
N ASN A 151 20.96 -5.20 5.63
CA ASN A 151 21.63 -3.94 5.98
C ASN A 151 21.09 -2.79 5.11
N PRO A 152 20.19 -1.94 5.64
CA PRO A 152 19.60 -0.83 4.89
C PRO A 152 20.61 0.23 4.47
N ALA A 153 21.74 0.36 5.17
CA ALA A 153 22.78 1.32 4.85
C ALA A 153 23.74 0.85 3.73
N GLU A 154 23.62 -0.40 3.28
CA GLU A 154 24.45 -0.92 2.20
C GLU A 154 24.07 -0.30 0.86
N ASN A 155 25.03 0.28 0.16
CA ASN A 155 24.85 0.79 -1.19
C ASN A 155 24.98 -0.36 -2.18
N LEU A 156 23.86 -0.92 -2.60
CA LEU A 156 23.79 -2.05 -3.52
C LEU A 156 23.75 -1.58 -4.97
N PRO A 157 24.62 -2.07 -5.86
CA PRO A 157 24.56 -1.78 -7.28
C PRO A 157 23.25 -2.28 -7.90
N PHE A 158 22.74 -1.58 -8.93
CA PHE A 158 21.47 -1.90 -9.59
C PHE A 158 21.32 -3.38 -9.97
N LYS A 159 22.33 -3.97 -10.61
CA LYS A 159 22.30 -5.40 -10.99
C LYS A 159 22.12 -6.32 -9.77
N ARG A 160 22.71 -5.95 -8.63
CA ARG A 160 22.58 -6.73 -7.40
C ARG A 160 21.15 -6.58 -6.83
N LEU A 161 20.60 -5.37 -6.82
CA LEU A 161 19.22 -5.11 -6.38
C LEU A 161 18.21 -5.88 -7.23
N VAL A 162 18.35 -5.85 -8.56
CA VAL A 162 17.50 -6.64 -9.48
C VAL A 162 17.58 -8.13 -9.17
N SER A 163 18.78 -8.67 -8.97
CA SER A 163 18.98 -10.09 -8.64
C SER A 163 18.37 -10.47 -7.28
N LEU A 164 18.44 -9.59 -6.30
CA LEU A 164 17.84 -9.84 -4.98
C LEU A 164 16.31 -9.72 -5.06
N SER A 165 15.79 -8.76 -5.80
CA SER A 165 14.35 -8.54 -5.98
C SER A 165 13.68 -9.65 -6.79
N ALA A 166 14.38 -10.29 -7.71
CA ALA A 166 13.89 -11.47 -8.43
C ALA A 166 13.52 -12.63 -7.49
N LYS A 167 14.12 -12.67 -6.27
CA LYS A 167 13.74 -13.66 -5.25
C LYS A 167 12.35 -13.41 -4.68
N ALA A 168 11.86 -12.15 -4.69
CA ALA A 168 10.53 -11.82 -4.22
C ALA A 168 9.45 -12.27 -5.19
N SER A 169 9.68 -12.16 -6.50
CA SER A 169 8.74 -12.63 -7.53
C SER A 169 8.84 -14.13 -7.81
N GLY A 170 9.94 -14.75 -7.42
CA GLY A 170 10.24 -16.15 -7.78
C GLY A 170 10.49 -16.36 -9.29
N THR A 171 10.75 -15.29 -10.04
CA THR A 171 10.98 -15.30 -11.49
C THR A 171 12.37 -14.74 -11.83
N ALA A 172 12.71 -14.68 -13.13
CA ALA A 172 13.92 -13.99 -13.58
C ALA A 172 13.82 -12.45 -13.51
N HIS A 173 12.63 -11.91 -13.25
CA HIS A 173 12.36 -10.48 -13.19
C HIS A 173 12.20 -9.97 -11.76
N PRO A 174 12.65 -8.75 -11.45
CA PRO A 174 12.47 -8.17 -10.13
C PRO A 174 11.00 -7.90 -9.82
N ALA A 175 10.63 -7.88 -8.56
CA ALA A 175 9.31 -7.45 -8.08
C ALA A 175 9.30 -5.91 -7.98
N VAL A 176 8.55 -5.27 -8.86
CA VAL A 176 8.48 -3.80 -8.99
C VAL A 176 7.21 -3.25 -8.38
N ILE A 177 7.35 -2.44 -7.33
CA ILE A 177 6.26 -1.66 -6.77
C ILE A 177 6.31 -0.27 -7.39
N ALA A 178 5.30 0.07 -8.18
CA ALA A 178 5.25 1.35 -8.86
C ALA A 178 5.10 2.52 -7.89
N MET A 179 5.62 3.68 -8.26
CA MET A 179 5.41 4.94 -7.56
C MET A 179 4.54 5.86 -8.41
N ALA A 180 3.81 6.75 -7.76
CA ALA A 180 2.95 7.74 -8.37
C ALA A 180 3.13 9.10 -7.70
N ALA A 181 2.56 10.15 -8.25
CA ALA A 181 2.53 11.45 -7.61
C ALA A 181 1.82 11.34 -6.24
N ALA A 182 2.41 11.94 -5.22
CA ALA A 182 1.88 11.91 -3.87
C ALA A 182 0.63 12.78 -3.74
N GLY A 183 -0.37 12.28 -3.03
CA GLY A 183 -1.58 13.00 -2.65
C GLY A 183 -1.52 13.58 -1.24
N THR A 184 -2.59 13.40 -0.46
CA THR A 184 -2.66 13.79 0.95
C THR A 184 -1.95 12.74 1.81
N PRO A 185 -1.01 13.13 2.69
CA PRO A 185 -0.28 12.19 3.54
C PRO A 185 -1.18 11.41 4.50
N ALA A 186 -0.69 10.21 4.87
CA ALA A 186 -1.37 9.22 5.72
C ALA A 186 -2.76 8.83 5.18
N SER A 187 -2.91 8.75 3.85
CA SER A 187 -4.15 8.35 3.19
C SER A 187 -3.91 7.33 2.08
N VAL A 188 -4.99 6.63 1.73
CA VAL A 188 -5.09 5.82 0.52
C VAL A 188 -6.16 6.44 -0.37
N ALA A 189 -5.83 6.65 -1.63
CA ALA A 189 -6.75 7.20 -2.61
C ALA A 189 -6.66 6.42 -3.92
N LYS A 190 -7.75 6.42 -4.66
CA LYS A 190 -7.81 5.93 -6.03
C LYS A 190 -7.63 7.10 -6.98
N ASP A 191 -6.72 6.99 -7.94
CA ASP A 191 -6.54 7.99 -8.98
C ASP A 191 -7.49 7.77 -10.19
N ASP A 192 -7.40 8.68 -11.16
CA ASP A 192 -8.23 8.63 -12.37
C ASP A 192 -7.90 7.44 -13.29
N GLN A 193 -6.74 6.81 -13.11
CA GLN A 193 -6.34 5.60 -13.83
C GLN A 193 -6.74 4.31 -13.11
N GLY A 194 -7.36 4.45 -11.94
CA GLY A 194 -7.81 3.34 -11.13
C GLY A 194 -6.74 2.74 -10.21
N MET A 195 -5.56 3.33 -10.14
CA MET A 195 -4.51 2.91 -9.22
C MET A 195 -4.87 3.30 -7.78
N ILE A 196 -4.61 2.41 -6.84
CA ILE A 196 -4.78 2.67 -5.41
C ILE A 196 -3.42 3.05 -4.85
N ILE A 197 -3.31 4.29 -4.35
CA ILE A 197 -2.05 4.91 -3.97
C ILE A 197 -2.05 5.22 -2.48
N LEU A 198 -1.06 4.69 -1.76
CA LEU A 198 -0.71 5.11 -0.40
C LEU A 198 0.17 6.35 -0.49
N THR A 199 -0.23 7.43 0.17
CA THR A 199 0.60 8.63 0.33
C THR A 199 1.09 8.75 1.76
N VAL A 200 2.40 8.94 1.92
CA VAL A 200 3.07 9.12 3.22
C VAL A 200 4.06 10.26 3.17
N GLU A 201 4.37 10.84 4.33
CA GLU A 201 5.51 11.73 4.52
C GLU A 201 6.63 10.99 5.25
N VAL A 202 7.83 11.03 4.69
CA VAL A 202 9.03 10.41 5.26
C VAL A 202 10.08 11.49 5.49
N PRO A 203 10.67 11.60 6.69
CA PRO A 203 11.74 12.55 6.93
C PRO A 203 12.92 12.33 5.97
N THR A 204 13.62 13.40 5.63
CA THR A 204 14.89 13.31 4.90
C THR A 204 16.06 13.57 5.86
N ALA A 205 17.26 13.14 5.51
CA ALA A 205 18.47 13.42 6.27
C ALA A 205 18.80 14.92 6.33
N ALA A 206 18.23 15.72 5.44
CA ALA A 206 18.28 17.17 5.51
C ALA A 206 17.36 17.66 6.63
N SER A 207 17.92 18.40 7.61
CA SER A 207 17.19 18.87 8.79
C SER A 207 15.90 19.60 8.45
N GLY A 208 14.78 19.16 9.04
CA GLY A 208 13.49 19.78 8.93
C GLY A 208 12.76 19.58 7.58
N LYS A 209 13.27 18.70 6.70
CA LYS A 209 12.62 18.36 5.44
C LYS A 209 11.96 16.99 5.49
N THR A 210 10.85 16.85 4.77
CA THR A 210 10.17 15.58 4.52
C THR A 210 9.99 15.40 3.02
N GLU A 211 9.93 14.14 2.57
CA GLU A 211 9.54 13.78 1.21
C GLU A 211 8.16 13.13 1.25
N LYS A 212 7.27 13.55 0.35
CA LYS A 212 5.95 12.94 0.18
C LYS A 212 6.05 11.85 -0.87
N LEU A 213 5.82 10.61 -0.49
CA LEU A 213 5.89 9.46 -1.37
C LEU A 213 4.49 8.95 -1.71
N GLY A 214 4.23 8.70 -2.99
CA GLY A 214 3.06 7.96 -3.49
C GLY A 214 3.47 6.55 -3.90
N ILE A 215 2.93 5.54 -3.23
CA ILE A 215 3.23 4.13 -3.47
C ILE A 215 1.98 3.45 -4.03
N VAL A 216 2.08 2.84 -5.19
CA VAL A 216 0.96 2.11 -5.81
C VAL A 216 0.79 0.78 -5.10
N LEU A 217 -0.34 0.61 -4.42
CA LEU A 217 -0.70 -0.62 -3.71
C LEU A 217 -1.39 -1.62 -4.64
N LYS A 218 -2.22 -1.12 -5.55
CA LYS A 218 -2.90 -1.86 -6.60
C LYS A 218 -2.99 -1.01 -7.87
N GLY A 219 -2.75 -1.64 -8.97
CA GLY A 219 -2.76 -1.08 -10.31
C GLY A 219 -1.90 -1.96 -11.20
N GLN A 220 -2.31 -2.11 -12.46
CA GLN A 220 -1.58 -2.92 -13.42
C GLN A 220 -1.43 -2.15 -14.71
N ALA A 221 -0.34 -2.41 -15.43
CA ALA A 221 -0.20 -1.94 -16.80
C ALA A 221 -1.37 -2.47 -17.64
N THR A 222 -2.06 -1.59 -18.34
CA THR A 222 -3.00 -1.97 -19.40
C THR A 222 -2.17 -2.59 -20.52
N GLN A 223 -2.43 -3.87 -20.80
CA GLN A 223 -1.83 -4.57 -21.94
C GLN A 223 -2.42 -4.06 -23.26
#